data_67116f82819e6a4ce34a34a1fd272c66
#
_entry.id   67116f82819e6a4ce34a34a1fd272c66
#
_cell.length_a   1.000
_cell.length_b   1.000
_cell.length_c   1.000
_cell.angle_alpha   90.00
_cell.angle_beta   90.00
_cell.angle_gamma   90.00
#
_symmetry.space_group_name_H-M   'P 1'
#
loop_
_entity.id
_entity.type
_entity.pdbx_description
1 polymer ?
#
loop_
_entity_poly.entity_id
_entity_poly.type
_entity_poly.pdbx_seq_one_letter_code
_entity_poly.pdbx_strand_id
1 'polypeptide(L)'
;SDIHYLSDYSKCDSFYARIFKDLTPPVEQIRGLVKDVDLSDIDFVLISGDLTENGDAEDYKQLKVILERIFGDIPMIVTLGNHDNIREFKKGWLGSHDTNGSGYNVLVNQAGINIISLDSSSEAYPDGIISEESCDWLEETLLISKNEPTILITHHHLLDNQFSMPKARYTERFVHLIENSNVIAIFNGHTHHFFSGEFAGKPYFTADSVSFSTEYVSENQIYFMQRPGLTSFCLDNGKIVPKRIGGIEVTKYLGIVNLKGK
;
A
#
# COMPACT_ATOMS: atom_id res chain seq x y z
N SER A 1 -1.46 -2.44 -4.19
CA SER A 1 -1.22 -1.13 -3.61
C SER A 1 -1.81 -0.02 -4.45
N ASP A 2 -1.99 1.18 -3.84
CA ASP A 2 -2.28 2.44 -4.55
C ASP A 2 -3.48 2.30 -5.49
N ILE A 3 -4.63 1.94 -4.90
CA ILE A 3 -5.89 1.73 -5.62
C ILE A 3 -6.51 3.07 -6.03
N HIS A 4 -6.41 4.10 -5.18
CA HIS A 4 -6.99 5.44 -5.40
C HIS A 4 -8.44 5.37 -5.87
N TYR A 5 -9.23 4.52 -5.22
CA TYR A 5 -10.63 4.33 -5.56
C TYR A 5 -11.48 5.54 -5.20
N LEU A 6 -12.38 5.91 -6.10
CA LEU A 6 -13.55 6.75 -5.85
C LEU A 6 -14.76 6.13 -6.54
N SER A 7 -15.91 6.24 -5.93
CA SER A 7 -17.20 5.87 -6.56
C SER A 7 -17.57 6.80 -7.71
N ASP A 8 -17.08 8.04 -7.66
CA ASP A 8 -17.31 9.08 -8.66
C ASP A 8 -16.08 9.99 -8.79
N TYR A 9 -15.24 9.72 -9.77
CA TYR A 9 -14.03 10.51 -10.05
C TYR A 9 -14.32 11.94 -10.53
N SER A 10 -15.56 12.28 -10.89
CA SER A 10 -15.92 13.65 -11.25
C SER A 10 -15.90 14.62 -10.05
N LYS A 11 -15.95 14.07 -8.84
CA LYS A 11 -15.85 14.82 -7.58
C LYS A 11 -14.42 15.05 -7.11
N CYS A 12 -13.43 14.45 -7.77
CA CYS A 12 -12.04 14.64 -7.41
C CYS A 12 -11.62 16.07 -7.75
N ASP A 13 -11.22 16.82 -6.74
CA ASP A 13 -10.70 18.20 -6.84
C ASP A 13 -9.17 18.25 -6.70
N SER A 14 -8.53 17.08 -6.57
CA SER A 14 -7.08 16.96 -6.43
C SER A 14 -6.34 17.44 -7.68
N PHE A 15 -5.05 17.67 -7.53
CA PHE A 15 -4.13 17.94 -8.63
C PHE A 15 -4.22 16.90 -9.77
N TYR A 16 -4.60 15.69 -9.45
CA TYR A 16 -4.75 14.56 -10.36
C TYR A 16 -6.11 14.46 -11.05
N ALA A 17 -7.07 15.35 -10.75
CA ALA A 17 -8.45 15.28 -11.28
C ALA A 17 -8.53 15.12 -12.81
N ARG A 18 -7.59 15.74 -13.55
CA ARG A 18 -7.53 15.60 -15.02
C ARG A 18 -7.11 14.20 -15.46
N ILE A 19 -6.26 13.55 -14.68
CA ILE A 19 -5.74 12.21 -14.94
C ILE A 19 -6.82 11.17 -14.74
N PHE A 20 -7.64 11.33 -13.70
CA PHE A 20 -8.72 10.40 -13.37
C PHE A 20 -9.87 10.37 -14.38
N LYS A 21 -10.04 11.42 -15.21
CA LYS A 21 -11.05 11.40 -16.28
C LYS A 21 -10.85 10.28 -17.29
N ASP A 22 -9.60 9.95 -17.56
CA ASP A 22 -9.21 8.94 -18.54
C ASP A 22 -8.76 7.62 -17.89
N LEU A 23 -8.78 7.55 -16.57
CA LEU A 23 -8.39 6.36 -15.83
C LEU A 23 -9.40 5.21 -16.09
N THR A 24 -8.90 4.06 -16.50
CA THR A 24 -9.68 2.83 -16.38
C THR A 24 -9.86 2.53 -14.90
N PRO A 25 -11.09 2.31 -14.40
CA PRO A 25 -11.31 2.11 -12.97
C PRO A 25 -10.37 1.06 -12.37
N PRO A 26 -9.65 1.34 -11.27
CA PRO A 26 -8.67 0.42 -10.70
C PRO A 26 -9.24 -0.95 -10.34
N VAL A 27 -10.51 -0.99 -9.93
CA VAL A 27 -11.20 -2.25 -9.63
C VAL A 27 -11.40 -3.15 -10.87
N GLU A 28 -11.56 -2.56 -12.05
CA GLU A 28 -11.60 -3.31 -13.31
C GLU A 28 -10.19 -3.81 -13.69
N GLN A 29 -9.17 -3.03 -13.39
CA GLN A 29 -7.79 -3.45 -13.59
C GLN A 29 -7.43 -4.63 -12.68
N ILE A 30 -7.85 -4.59 -11.40
CA ILE A 30 -7.68 -5.72 -10.47
C ILE A 30 -8.36 -6.98 -11.04
N ARG A 31 -9.62 -6.88 -11.49
CA ARG A 31 -10.34 -8.01 -12.11
C ARG A 31 -9.59 -8.58 -13.31
N GLY A 32 -9.05 -7.70 -14.15
CA GLY A 32 -8.27 -8.12 -15.31
C GLY A 32 -6.98 -8.85 -14.95
N LEU A 33 -6.29 -8.39 -13.90
CA LEU A 33 -5.03 -8.99 -13.43
C LEU A 33 -5.23 -10.35 -12.77
N VAL A 34 -6.31 -10.53 -12.01
CA VAL A 34 -6.55 -11.79 -11.27
C VAL A 34 -7.34 -12.84 -12.06
N LYS A 35 -7.86 -12.51 -13.24
CA LYS A 35 -8.73 -13.43 -14.02
C LYS A 35 -8.12 -14.79 -14.32
N ASP A 36 -6.78 -14.85 -14.49
CA ASP A 36 -6.02 -16.04 -14.81
C ASP A 36 -5.19 -16.54 -13.60
N VAL A 37 -5.45 -16.01 -12.40
CA VAL A 37 -4.80 -16.42 -11.14
C VAL A 37 -5.70 -17.43 -10.46
N ASP A 38 -5.12 -18.55 -10.05
CA ASP A 38 -5.82 -19.48 -9.16
C ASP A 38 -5.85 -18.90 -7.74
N LEU A 39 -7.00 -18.36 -7.37
CA LEU A 39 -7.19 -17.73 -6.06
C LEU A 39 -7.28 -18.76 -4.93
N SER A 40 -7.46 -20.05 -5.22
CA SER A 40 -7.50 -21.10 -4.19
C SER A 40 -6.14 -21.33 -3.52
N ASP A 41 -5.05 -20.93 -4.18
CA ASP A 41 -3.68 -21.02 -3.66
C ASP A 41 -3.25 -19.77 -2.85
N ILE A 42 -4.18 -18.80 -2.64
CA ILE A 42 -3.88 -17.55 -1.96
C ILE A 42 -4.38 -17.58 -0.51
N ASP A 43 -3.48 -17.50 0.45
CA ASP A 43 -3.81 -17.48 1.88
C ASP A 43 -4.37 -16.13 2.35
N PHE A 44 -3.89 -15.02 1.80
CA PHE A 44 -4.35 -13.66 2.11
C PHE A 44 -3.91 -12.64 1.05
N VAL A 45 -4.57 -11.49 1.05
CA VAL A 45 -4.24 -10.33 0.22
C VAL A 45 -3.72 -9.20 1.09
N LEU A 46 -2.56 -8.64 0.74
CA LEU A 46 -2.01 -7.43 1.35
C LEU A 46 -2.33 -6.21 0.47
N ILE A 47 -2.86 -5.15 1.07
CA ILE A 47 -3.11 -3.86 0.39
C ILE A 47 -2.31 -2.79 1.13
N SER A 48 -1.22 -2.35 0.50
CA SER A 48 -0.25 -1.46 1.13
C SER A 48 -0.58 0.03 0.97
N GLY A 49 -1.81 0.43 1.31
CA GLY A 49 -2.23 1.81 1.41
C GLY A 49 -2.75 2.45 0.12
N ASP A 50 -3.16 3.72 0.24
CA ASP A 50 -3.85 4.50 -0.77
C ASP A 50 -5.04 3.72 -1.37
N LEU A 51 -5.93 3.30 -0.46
CA LEU A 51 -7.14 2.58 -0.83
C LEU A 51 -8.07 3.48 -1.65
N THR A 52 -8.23 4.73 -1.19
CA THR A 52 -9.08 5.73 -1.85
C THR A 52 -8.29 7.00 -2.19
N GLU A 53 -8.83 7.82 -3.08
CA GLU A 53 -8.30 9.16 -3.36
C GLU A 53 -9.08 10.19 -2.52
N ASN A 54 -8.71 10.35 -1.24
CA ASN A 54 -9.42 11.19 -0.27
C ASN A 54 -10.93 10.87 -0.17
N GLY A 55 -11.28 9.58 -0.26
CA GLY A 55 -12.66 9.12 -0.27
C GLY A 55 -13.36 9.27 1.08
N ASP A 56 -14.69 9.26 1.02
CA ASP A 56 -15.54 9.23 2.20
C ASP A 56 -15.83 7.79 2.66
N ALA A 57 -16.59 7.63 3.75
CA ALA A 57 -16.92 6.31 4.30
C ALA A 57 -17.66 5.40 3.31
N GLU A 58 -18.46 5.98 2.42
CA GLU A 58 -19.17 5.19 1.40
C GLU A 58 -18.21 4.66 0.34
N ASP A 59 -17.19 5.43 -0.06
CA ASP A 59 -16.15 4.96 -0.97
C ASP A 59 -15.37 3.77 -0.39
N TYR A 60 -14.95 3.84 0.88
CA TYR A 60 -14.31 2.70 1.56
C TYR A 60 -15.21 1.48 1.64
N LYS A 61 -16.49 1.67 1.97
CA LYS A 61 -17.45 0.58 2.05
C LYS A 61 -17.69 -0.07 0.70
N GLN A 62 -17.85 0.72 -0.35
CA GLN A 62 -18.03 0.21 -1.71
C GLN A 62 -16.80 -0.51 -2.21
N LEU A 63 -15.61 0.06 -2.00
CA LEU A 63 -14.35 -0.60 -2.36
C LEU A 63 -14.24 -1.96 -1.68
N LYS A 64 -14.49 -2.03 -0.36
CA LYS A 64 -14.46 -3.29 0.39
C LYS A 64 -15.37 -4.34 -0.23
N VAL A 65 -16.63 -4.00 -0.47
CA VAL A 65 -17.62 -4.92 -1.10
C VAL A 65 -17.18 -5.37 -2.49
N ILE A 66 -16.56 -4.48 -3.28
CA ILE A 66 -16.07 -4.84 -4.61
C ILE A 66 -14.90 -5.82 -4.50
N LEU A 67 -13.96 -5.57 -3.60
CA LEU A 67 -12.81 -6.44 -3.39
C LEU A 67 -13.20 -7.81 -2.81
N GLU A 68 -14.16 -7.85 -1.88
CA GLU A 68 -14.74 -9.10 -1.37
C GLU A 68 -15.39 -9.93 -2.49
N ARG A 69 -16.02 -9.29 -3.48
CA ARG A 69 -16.55 -9.99 -4.68
C ARG A 69 -15.46 -10.50 -5.62
N ILE A 70 -14.30 -9.86 -5.64
CA ILE A 70 -13.16 -10.28 -6.48
C ILE A 70 -12.40 -11.43 -5.82
N PHE A 71 -12.10 -11.30 -4.53
CA PHE A 71 -11.23 -12.22 -3.78
C PHE A 71 -12.00 -13.30 -2.99
N GLY A 72 -13.34 -13.20 -2.91
CA GLY A 72 -14.15 -14.13 -2.13
C GLY A 72 -13.85 -14.03 -0.63
N ASP A 73 -13.70 -15.19 0.00
CA ASP A 73 -13.43 -15.31 1.44
C ASP A 73 -11.95 -15.15 1.83
N ILE A 74 -11.08 -14.79 0.86
CA ILE A 74 -9.66 -14.59 1.14
C ILE A 74 -9.49 -13.35 2.05
N PRO A 75 -8.83 -13.49 3.22
CA PRO A 75 -8.62 -12.38 4.13
C PRO A 75 -7.84 -11.23 3.47
N MET A 76 -8.30 -10.01 3.64
CA MET A 76 -7.63 -8.80 3.18
C MET A 76 -7.06 -8.04 4.37
N ILE A 77 -5.75 -7.84 4.39
CA ILE A 77 -5.02 -7.06 5.38
C ILE A 77 -4.56 -5.77 4.72
N VAL A 78 -4.92 -4.64 5.33
CA VAL A 78 -4.67 -3.32 4.74
C VAL A 78 -3.82 -2.46 5.68
N THR A 79 -3.07 -1.52 5.11
CA THR A 79 -2.54 -0.35 5.81
C THR A 79 -3.09 0.92 5.18
N LEU A 80 -2.88 2.07 5.79
CA LEU A 80 -3.31 3.36 5.25
C LEU A 80 -2.15 4.08 4.59
N GLY A 81 -2.46 4.85 3.52
CA GLY A 81 -1.51 5.71 2.84
C GLY A 81 -1.83 7.20 3.06
N ASN A 82 -1.10 8.07 2.36
CA ASN A 82 -1.25 9.52 2.51
C ASN A 82 -2.54 10.07 1.85
N HIS A 83 -3.17 9.32 0.96
CA HIS A 83 -4.48 9.65 0.38
C HIS A 83 -5.65 9.10 1.18
N ASP A 84 -5.40 8.29 2.21
CA ASP A 84 -6.46 7.70 3.02
C ASP A 84 -6.86 8.60 4.19
N ASN A 85 -8.16 8.68 4.46
CA ASN A 85 -8.71 9.35 5.63
C ASN A 85 -9.04 8.32 6.71
N ILE A 86 -8.29 8.31 7.80
CA ILE A 86 -8.45 7.31 8.86
C ILE A 86 -9.86 7.27 9.49
N ARG A 87 -10.53 8.42 9.63
CA ARG A 87 -11.87 8.47 10.22
C ARG A 87 -12.91 7.87 9.29
N GLU A 88 -12.80 8.19 8.01
CA GLU A 88 -13.71 7.66 6.99
C GLU A 88 -13.43 6.18 6.71
N PHE A 89 -12.16 5.75 6.75
CA PHE A 89 -11.77 4.34 6.73
C PHE A 89 -12.38 3.54 7.90
N LYS A 90 -12.26 4.06 9.12
CA LYS A 90 -12.85 3.39 10.30
C LYS A 90 -14.35 3.20 10.14
N LYS A 91 -15.07 4.21 9.66
CA LYS A 91 -16.53 4.11 9.40
C LYS A 91 -16.86 3.15 8.26
N GLY A 92 -16.25 3.34 7.11
CA GLY A 92 -16.61 2.65 5.88
C GLY A 92 -16.06 1.23 5.79
N TRP A 93 -14.76 1.06 6.07
CA TRP A 93 -14.09 -0.24 5.96
C TRP A 93 -14.30 -1.13 7.19
N LEU A 94 -14.13 -0.57 8.39
CA LEU A 94 -14.25 -1.32 9.64
C LEU A 94 -15.67 -1.33 10.20
N GLY A 95 -16.58 -0.47 9.73
CA GLY A 95 -17.91 -0.30 10.29
C GLY A 95 -17.88 0.23 11.73
N SER A 96 -16.81 0.89 12.14
CA SER A 96 -16.61 1.39 13.51
C SER A 96 -17.24 2.76 13.70
N HIS A 97 -17.82 2.96 14.87
CA HIS A 97 -18.26 4.29 15.33
C HIS A 97 -17.16 5.07 16.06
N ASP A 98 -16.03 4.43 16.37
CA ASP A 98 -14.86 5.10 16.92
C ASP A 98 -14.14 5.85 15.82
N THR A 99 -14.27 7.17 15.84
CA THR A 99 -13.66 8.08 14.85
C THR A 99 -12.49 8.86 15.43
N ASN A 100 -11.88 8.41 16.55
CA ASN A 100 -10.65 9.04 17.01
C ASN A 100 -9.58 8.90 15.92
N GLY A 101 -8.78 9.94 15.74
CA GLY A 101 -7.77 10.01 14.67
C GLY A 101 -6.46 9.30 14.99
N SER A 102 -6.46 8.36 15.96
CA SER A 102 -5.28 7.53 16.24
C SER A 102 -4.98 6.61 15.06
N GLY A 103 -3.70 6.40 14.77
CA GLY A 103 -3.23 5.58 13.63
C GLY A 103 -3.83 4.16 13.60
N TYR A 104 -3.73 3.53 12.45
CA TYR A 104 -4.24 2.18 12.21
C TYR A 104 -3.09 1.15 12.29
N ASN A 105 -2.68 0.84 13.52
CA ASN A 105 -1.71 -0.23 13.77
C ASN A 105 -2.45 -1.50 14.20
N VAL A 106 -2.21 -2.62 13.50
CA VAL A 106 -2.83 -3.91 13.84
C VAL A 106 -1.86 -5.07 13.68
N LEU A 107 -2.03 -6.08 14.52
CA LEU A 107 -1.42 -7.40 14.39
C LEU A 107 -2.53 -8.41 14.04
N VAL A 108 -2.34 -9.14 12.94
CA VAL A 108 -3.21 -10.22 12.49
C VAL A 108 -2.37 -11.49 12.34
N ASN A 109 -2.90 -12.64 12.77
CA ASN A 109 -2.29 -13.93 12.42
C ASN A 109 -3.13 -14.59 11.32
N GLN A 110 -2.49 -14.93 10.21
CA GLN A 110 -3.15 -15.58 9.08
C GLN A 110 -2.21 -16.65 8.50
N ALA A 111 -2.74 -17.87 8.33
CA ALA A 111 -2.00 -19.01 7.81
C ALA A 111 -0.66 -19.30 8.56
N GLY A 112 -0.60 -19.04 9.87
CA GLY A 112 0.60 -19.22 10.69
C GLY A 112 1.66 -18.14 10.53
N ILE A 113 1.33 -17.02 9.88
CA ILE A 113 2.19 -15.85 9.72
C ILE A 113 1.57 -14.68 10.47
N ASN A 114 2.36 -13.99 11.26
CA ASN A 114 1.97 -12.72 11.85
C ASN A 114 2.14 -11.60 10.80
N ILE A 115 1.13 -10.76 10.68
CA ILE A 115 1.14 -9.61 9.77
C ILE A 115 0.92 -8.36 10.61
N ILE A 116 1.93 -7.53 10.66
CA ILE A 116 1.90 -6.22 11.32
C ILE A 116 1.61 -5.16 10.26
N SER A 117 0.43 -4.53 10.33
CA SER A 117 0.15 -3.30 9.62
C SER A 117 0.56 -2.13 10.49
N LEU A 118 1.56 -1.37 10.04
CA LEU A 118 2.11 -0.20 10.73
C LEU A 118 1.76 1.05 9.92
N ASP A 119 0.90 1.89 10.48
CA ASP A 119 0.47 3.12 9.85
C ASP A 119 1.62 4.14 9.82
N SER A 120 2.00 4.55 8.63
CA SER A 120 3.01 5.57 8.38
C SER A 120 2.41 6.88 7.87
N SER A 121 1.07 6.96 7.76
CA SER A 121 0.39 8.15 7.28
C SER A 121 0.49 9.32 8.27
N SER A 122 0.53 10.53 7.76
CA SER A 122 0.63 11.74 8.57
C SER A 122 0.15 12.97 7.80
N GLU A 123 -0.71 13.78 8.42
CA GLU A 123 -1.11 15.07 7.85
C GLU A 123 0.07 16.06 7.74
N ALA A 124 1.07 15.93 8.63
CA ALA A 124 2.23 16.84 8.68
C ALA A 124 3.37 16.41 7.72
N TYR A 125 3.41 15.14 7.33
CA TYR A 125 4.48 14.57 6.53
C TYR A 125 3.90 13.71 5.40
N PRO A 126 3.69 14.28 4.22
CA PRO A 126 3.13 13.52 3.07
C PRO A 126 3.98 12.31 2.64
N ASP A 127 5.29 12.36 2.90
CA ASP A 127 6.22 11.25 2.65
C ASP A 127 6.20 10.18 3.75
N GLY A 128 5.36 10.37 4.77
CA GLY A 128 5.18 9.44 5.88
C GLY A 128 6.17 9.60 7.04
N ILE A 129 5.78 9.04 8.18
CA ILE A 129 6.61 8.98 9.38
C ILE A 129 6.32 7.72 10.20
N ILE A 130 7.35 7.06 10.69
CA ILE A 130 7.28 6.09 11.77
C ILE A 130 7.67 6.83 13.04
N SER A 131 6.68 7.16 13.86
CA SER A 131 6.87 7.94 15.09
C SER A 131 7.46 7.08 16.22
N GLU A 132 7.91 7.72 17.30
CA GLU A 132 8.35 7.00 18.50
C GLU A 132 7.19 6.23 19.15
N GLU A 133 5.96 6.76 19.11
CA GLU A 133 4.76 6.07 19.57
C GLU A 133 4.50 4.81 18.73
N SER A 134 4.68 4.90 17.40
CA SER A 134 4.61 3.73 16.51
C SER A 134 5.70 2.71 16.84
N CYS A 135 6.91 3.17 17.22
CA CYS A 135 8.00 2.30 17.65
C CYS A 135 7.68 1.61 18.98
N ASP A 136 7.08 2.30 19.96
CA ASP A 136 6.65 1.71 21.23
C ASP A 136 5.65 0.57 20.99
N TRP A 137 4.62 0.83 20.20
CA TRP A 137 3.63 -0.17 19.82
C TRP A 137 4.25 -1.35 19.04
N LEU A 138 5.15 -1.06 18.13
CA LEU A 138 5.84 -2.08 17.32
C LEU A 138 6.71 -2.99 18.20
N GLU A 139 7.47 -2.42 19.16
CA GLU A 139 8.32 -3.17 20.06
C GLU A 139 7.50 -4.16 20.91
N GLU A 140 6.40 -3.71 21.52
CA GLU A 140 5.47 -4.56 22.24
C GLU A 140 4.88 -5.67 21.35
N THR A 141 4.50 -5.33 20.13
CA THR A 141 3.91 -6.25 19.16
C THR A 141 4.91 -7.31 18.70
N LEU A 142 6.16 -6.93 18.44
CA LEU A 142 7.23 -7.87 18.08
C LEU A 142 7.57 -8.83 19.22
N LEU A 143 7.46 -8.41 20.48
CA LEU A 143 7.62 -9.30 21.63
C LEU A 143 6.51 -10.36 21.71
N ILE A 144 5.27 -10.00 21.39
CA ILE A 144 4.14 -10.91 21.34
C ILE A 144 4.29 -11.92 20.20
N SER A 145 4.73 -11.44 19.04
CA SER A 145 4.83 -12.24 17.79
C SER A 145 6.14 -13.02 17.63
N LYS A 146 7.05 -12.98 18.58
CA LYS A 146 8.45 -13.44 18.45
C LYS A 146 8.65 -14.89 18.04
N ASN A 147 7.67 -15.76 18.23
CA ASN A 147 7.79 -17.20 17.97
C ASN A 147 7.33 -17.61 16.58
N GLU A 148 6.75 -16.70 15.80
CA GLU A 148 6.19 -16.97 14.47
C GLU A 148 6.79 -16.03 13.44
N PRO A 149 6.91 -16.45 12.18
CA PRO A 149 7.37 -15.57 11.13
C PRO A 149 6.45 -14.36 11.01
N THR A 150 7.04 -13.18 10.90
CA THR A 150 6.28 -11.91 10.89
C THR A 150 6.53 -11.15 9.60
N ILE A 151 5.47 -10.66 8.97
CA ILE A 151 5.50 -9.72 7.85
C ILE A 151 5.18 -8.33 8.40
N LEU A 152 5.93 -7.32 7.97
CA LEU A 152 5.61 -5.92 8.19
C LEU A 152 5.04 -5.31 6.91
N ILE A 153 3.89 -4.66 7.01
CA ILE A 153 3.32 -3.86 5.92
C ILE A 153 3.20 -2.41 6.38
N THR A 154 3.69 -1.48 5.57
CA THR A 154 3.51 -0.03 5.73
C THR A 154 3.29 0.59 4.35
N HIS A 155 2.75 1.81 4.24
CA HIS A 155 2.52 2.40 2.92
C HIS A 155 3.78 3.04 2.35
N HIS A 156 4.36 3.99 3.08
CA HIS A 156 5.50 4.76 2.57
C HIS A 156 6.77 3.93 2.53
N HIS A 157 7.54 4.11 1.46
CA HIS A 157 8.80 3.40 1.29
C HIS A 157 9.88 3.88 2.28
N LEU A 158 10.83 3.00 2.59
CA LEU A 158 11.83 3.20 3.63
C LEU A 158 13.24 3.47 3.09
N LEU A 159 13.46 3.37 1.77
CA LEU A 159 14.77 3.48 1.13
C LEU A 159 14.87 4.72 0.24
N ASP A 160 16.02 5.41 0.27
CA ASP A 160 16.23 6.65 -0.48
C ASP A 160 16.38 6.48 -2.01
N ASN A 161 16.44 5.24 -2.50
CA ASN A 161 16.76 4.94 -3.90
C ASN A 161 15.53 4.60 -4.75
N GLN A 162 14.35 5.08 -4.37
CA GLN A 162 13.11 4.80 -5.09
C GLN A 162 12.56 6.05 -5.77
N PHE A 163 12.60 6.09 -7.09
CA PHE A 163 11.93 7.07 -7.97
C PHE A 163 12.09 8.54 -7.60
N SER A 164 13.21 8.93 -6.98
CA SER A 164 13.45 10.30 -6.51
C SER A 164 12.38 10.84 -5.55
N MET A 165 11.61 9.95 -4.91
CA MET A 165 10.67 10.29 -3.85
C MET A 165 11.37 10.23 -2.50
N PRO A 166 11.08 11.17 -1.59
CA PRO A 166 11.59 11.08 -0.22
C PRO A 166 11.05 9.84 0.49
N LYS A 167 11.92 9.15 1.21
CA LYS A 167 11.50 8.03 2.05
C LYS A 167 10.73 8.52 3.28
N ALA A 168 9.97 7.62 3.92
CA ALA A 168 9.38 7.87 5.22
C ALA A 168 10.43 8.30 6.25
N ARG A 169 10.05 9.17 7.16
CA ARG A 169 10.89 9.56 8.30
C ARG A 169 10.83 8.47 9.36
N TYR A 170 11.97 8.09 9.88
CA TYR A 170 12.09 7.15 11.00
C TYR A 170 13.40 7.38 11.75
N THR A 171 13.49 6.85 12.98
CA THR A 171 14.68 6.92 13.81
C THR A 171 15.53 5.64 13.72
N GLU A 172 16.77 5.69 14.18
CA GLU A 172 17.64 4.51 14.30
C GLU A 172 17.00 3.41 15.17
N ARG A 173 16.15 3.79 16.14
CA ARG A 173 15.41 2.84 16.96
C ARG A 173 14.53 1.93 16.09
N PHE A 174 13.81 2.48 15.13
CA PHE A 174 13.00 1.69 14.20
C PHE A 174 13.85 0.67 13.43
N VAL A 175 15.01 1.11 12.92
CA VAL A 175 15.96 0.21 12.21
C VAL A 175 16.40 -0.94 13.12
N HIS A 176 16.78 -0.65 14.36
CA HIS A 176 17.21 -1.66 15.33
C HIS A 176 16.07 -2.62 15.73
N LEU A 177 14.84 -2.13 15.85
CA LEU A 177 13.68 -3.00 16.10
C LEU A 177 13.49 -4.02 14.99
N ILE A 178 13.58 -3.58 13.73
CA ILE A 178 13.42 -4.47 12.57
C ILE A 178 14.60 -5.45 12.47
N GLU A 179 15.84 -4.97 12.58
CA GLU A 179 17.05 -5.77 12.49
C GLU A 179 17.03 -6.96 13.45
N ASN A 180 16.64 -6.72 14.71
CA ASN A 180 16.65 -7.69 15.79
C ASN A 180 15.33 -8.47 15.95
N SER A 181 14.42 -8.37 14.99
CA SER A 181 13.12 -9.01 15.04
C SER A 181 13.06 -10.31 14.23
N ASN A 182 11.92 -11.01 14.39
CA ASN A 182 11.50 -12.16 13.57
C ASN A 182 10.78 -11.74 12.26
N VAL A 183 10.89 -10.48 11.86
CA VAL A 183 10.38 -10.02 10.55
C VAL A 183 11.12 -10.74 9.43
N ILE A 184 10.37 -11.38 8.54
CA ILE A 184 10.89 -12.14 7.39
C ILE A 184 10.78 -11.38 6.08
N ALA A 185 9.89 -10.38 5.99
CA ALA A 185 9.78 -9.47 4.85
C ALA A 185 9.05 -8.18 5.22
N ILE A 186 9.31 -7.12 4.44
CA ILE A 186 8.66 -5.81 4.55
C ILE A 186 8.03 -5.48 3.21
N PHE A 187 6.75 -5.05 3.25
CA PHE A 187 5.99 -4.67 2.07
C PHE A 187 5.48 -3.24 2.17
N ASN A 188 5.53 -2.51 1.06
CA ASN A 188 4.99 -1.15 0.97
C ASN A 188 4.47 -0.80 -0.43
N GLY A 189 4.01 0.44 -0.63
CA GLY A 189 3.49 1.00 -1.86
C GLY A 189 4.07 2.38 -2.15
N HIS A 190 3.21 3.37 -2.37
CA HIS A 190 3.51 4.79 -2.48
C HIS A 190 4.25 5.23 -3.76
N THR A 191 5.25 4.49 -4.19
CA THR A 191 6.03 4.87 -5.38
C THR A 191 5.36 4.48 -6.70
N HIS A 192 4.28 3.67 -6.64
CA HIS A 192 3.56 3.13 -7.79
C HIS A 192 4.40 2.24 -8.73
N HIS A 193 5.54 1.73 -8.23
CA HIS A 193 6.46 0.90 -9.00
C HIS A 193 6.96 -0.26 -8.17
N PHE A 194 7.05 -1.43 -8.80
CA PHE A 194 7.67 -2.57 -8.15
C PHE A 194 9.16 -2.32 -7.89
N PHE A 195 9.56 -2.56 -6.66
CA PHE A 195 10.95 -2.55 -6.25
C PHE A 195 11.23 -3.74 -5.33
N SER A 196 12.44 -4.29 -5.41
CA SER A 196 12.91 -5.28 -4.45
C SER A 196 14.30 -4.93 -3.97
N GLY A 197 14.54 -5.10 -2.67
CA GLY A 197 15.80 -4.76 -2.02
C GLY A 197 15.89 -5.34 -0.62
N GLU A 198 16.61 -4.65 0.24
CA GLU A 198 16.81 -5.03 1.63
C GLU A 198 16.72 -3.80 2.53
N PHE A 199 16.05 -3.94 3.68
CA PHE A 199 16.00 -2.95 4.74
C PHE A 199 16.28 -3.62 6.09
N ALA A 200 17.27 -3.12 6.83
CA ALA A 200 17.68 -3.68 8.13
C ALA A 200 17.92 -5.22 8.08
N GLY A 201 18.57 -5.71 7.03
CA GLY A 201 18.84 -7.14 6.84
C GLY A 201 17.62 -8.00 6.47
N LYS A 202 16.47 -7.37 6.14
CA LYS A 202 15.23 -8.07 5.78
C LYS A 202 14.87 -7.85 4.30
N PRO A 203 14.37 -8.88 3.60
CA PRO A 203 13.78 -8.73 2.27
C PRO A 203 12.72 -7.62 2.27
N TYR A 204 12.80 -6.75 1.27
CA TYR A 204 12.00 -5.55 1.17
C TYR A 204 11.40 -5.42 -0.23
N PHE A 205 10.10 -5.14 -0.29
CA PHE A 205 9.37 -5.06 -1.55
C PHE A 205 8.42 -3.87 -1.56
N THR A 206 8.46 -3.09 -2.65
CA THR A 206 7.44 -2.11 -2.96
C THR A 206 6.53 -2.67 -4.06
N ALA A 207 5.24 -2.55 -3.90
CA ALA A 207 4.26 -3.05 -4.86
C ALA A 207 4.08 -2.10 -6.05
N ASP A 208 3.72 -2.66 -7.21
CA ASP A 208 3.13 -1.86 -8.29
C ASP A 208 1.80 -1.25 -7.84
N SER A 209 1.44 -0.10 -8.41
CA SER A 209 0.10 0.45 -8.30
C SER A 209 -0.88 -0.29 -9.22
N VAL A 210 -2.12 -0.40 -8.80
CA VAL A 210 -3.21 -0.90 -9.66
C VAL A 210 -3.98 0.22 -10.35
N SER A 211 -3.72 1.48 -10.01
CA SER A 211 -4.36 2.65 -10.63
C SER A 211 -3.52 3.25 -11.73
N PHE A 212 -2.47 3.95 -11.39
CA PHE A 212 -1.55 4.61 -12.32
C PHE A 212 -0.12 4.52 -11.84
N SER A 213 0.83 4.77 -12.73
CA SER A 213 2.24 4.98 -12.42
C SER A 213 2.73 6.27 -13.04
N THR A 214 3.87 6.74 -12.56
CA THR A 214 4.45 8.02 -12.99
C THR A 214 5.88 7.83 -13.45
N GLU A 215 6.31 8.64 -14.42
CA GLU A 215 7.71 8.75 -14.82
C GLU A 215 8.11 10.22 -14.96
N TYR A 216 9.24 10.60 -14.38
CA TYR A 216 9.79 11.93 -14.57
C TYR A 216 10.36 12.07 -15.97
N VAL A 217 9.82 13.01 -16.75
CA VAL A 217 10.36 13.38 -18.07
C VAL A 217 11.45 14.42 -17.94
N SER A 218 11.32 15.27 -16.93
CA SER A 218 12.28 16.29 -16.54
C SER A 218 12.05 16.68 -15.08
N GLU A 219 12.92 17.52 -14.50
CA GLU A 219 12.75 18.05 -13.14
C GLU A 219 11.38 18.72 -12.88
N ASN A 220 10.66 19.10 -13.93
CA ASN A 220 9.41 19.85 -13.83
C ASN A 220 8.24 19.19 -14.54
N GLN A 221 8.39 17.97 -15.04
CA GLN A 221 7.33 17.28 -15.78
C GLN A 221 7.24 15.81 -15.38
N ILE A 222 6.03 15.38 -15.09
CA ILE A 222 5.72 13.99 -14.79
C ILE A 222 4.73 13.45 -15.82
N TYR A 223 5.04 12.32 -16.44
CA TYR A 223 4.10 11.51 -17.18
C TYR A 223 3.28 10.63 -16.23
N PHE A 224 2.00 10.54 -16.52
CA PHE A 224 1.08 9.61 -15.89
C PHE A 224 0.63 8.57 -16.91
N MET A 225 0.66 7.32 -16.49
CA MET A 225 0.29 6.18 -17.33
C MET A 225 -0.40 5.09 -16.51
N GLN A 226 -1.18 4.25 -17.17
CA GLN A 226 -1.67 3.01 -16.58
C GLN A 226 -0.71 1.88 -16.92
N ARG A 227 -0.17 1.28 -15.88
CA ARG A 227 0.69 0.10 -15.93
C ARG A 227 0.36 -0.76 -14.71
N PRO A 228 -0.91 -1.24 -14.63
CA PRO A 228 -1.41 -1.90 -13.43
C PRO A 228 -0.65 -3.19 -13.16
N GLY A 229 -0.31 -3.42 -11.90
CA GLY A 229 0.40 -4.61 -11.48
C GLY A 229 0.02 -5.08 -10.09
N LEU A 230 0.14 -6.39 -9.90
CA LEU A 230 0.10 -7.09 -8.63
C LEU A 230 1.35 -7.94 -8.50
N THR A 231 1.69 -8.32 -7.28
CA THR A 231 2.76 -9.28 -7.05
C THR A 231 2.24 -10.37 -6.12
N SER A 232 2.31 -11.62 -6.57
CA SER A 232 2.13 -12.79 -5.72
C SER A 232 3.45 -13.11 -5.04
N PHE A 233 3.41 -13.45 -3.77
CA PHE A 233 4.58 -13.86 -2.99
C PHE A 233 4.36 -15.27 -2.45
N CYS A 234 5.36 -16.12 -2.59
CA CYS A 234 5.36 -17.44 -2.00
C CYS A 234 6.46 -17.52 -0.94
N LEU A 235 6.13 -18.04 0.24
CA LEU A 235 7.13 -18.41 1.24
C LEU A 235 7.59 -19.83 0.96
N ASP A 236 8.76 -19.97 0.34
CA ASP A 236 9.35 -21.26 0.01
C ASP A 236 10.66 -21.48 0.78
N ASN A 237 10.71 -22.51 1.61
CA ASN A 237 11.88 -22.86 2.42
C ASN A 237 12.48 -21.66 3.20
N GLY A 238 11.62 -20.80 3.76
CA GLY A 238 12.01 -19.61 4.52
C GLY A 238 12.43 -18.41 3.66
N LYS A 239 12.24 -18.47 2.33
CA LYS A 239 12.52 -17.38 1.40
C LYS A 239 11.23 -16.85 0.80
N ILE A 240 11.13 -15.53 0.70
CA ILE A 240 10.04 -14.87 0.00
C ILE A 240 10.38 -14.78 -1.50
N VAL A 241 9.56 -15.39 -2.33
CA VAL A 241 9.75 -15.41 -3.79
C VAL A 241 8.64 -14.61 -4.46
N PRO A 242 8.96 -13.46 -5.08
CA PRO A 242 7.98 -12.64 -5.81
C PRO A 242 7.69 -13.20 -7.20
N LYS A 243 6.42 -13.13 -7.62
CA LYS A 243 5.97 -13.35 -9.00
C LYS A 243 5.06 -12.19 -9.41
N ARG A 244 5.55 -11.32 -10.29
CA ARG A 244 4.79 -10.17 -10.79
C ARG A 244 3.68 -10.61 -11.75
N ILE A 245 2.53 -9.94 -11.64
CA ILE A 245 1.34 -10.12 -12.48
C ILE A 245 1.01 -8.74 -13.06
N GLY A 246 1.34 -8.48 -14.32
CA GLY A 246 1.29 -7.13 -14.90
C GLY A 246 2.44 -6.24 -14.45
N GLY A 247 2.22 -4.93 -14.43
CA GLY A 247 3.20 -3.92 -13.99
C GLY A 247 4.38 -3.71 -14.94
N ILE A 248 4.35 -4.27 -16.14
CA ILE A 248 5.45 -4.23 -17.12
C ILE A 248 5.09 -3.34 -18.30
N GLU A 249 3.93 -3.55 -18.88
CA GLU A 249 3.50 -2.85 -20.09
C GLU A 249 2.59 -1.67 -19.75
N VAL A 250 2.84 -0.55 -20.42
CA VAL A 250 1.94 0.62 -20.38
C VAL A 250 0.70 0.30 -21.20
N THR A 251 -0.45 0.22 -20.54
CA THR A 251 -1.73 -0.05 -21.18
C THR A 251 -2.40 1.21 -21.71
N LYS A 252 -2.09 2.36 -21.09
CA LYS A 252 -2.65 3.67 -21.47
C LYS A 252 -1.80 4.82 -20.99
N TYR A 253 -1.63 5.86 -21.83
CA TYR A 253 -1.07 7.15 -21.41
C TYR A 253 -2.20 8.05 -20.94
N LEU A 254 -2.06 8.66 -19.74
CA LEU A 254 -3.07 9.49 -19.10
C LEU A 254 -2.78 11.00 -19.26
N GLY A 255 -1.51 11.37 -19.39
CA GLY A 255 -1.13 12.76 -19.64
C GLY A 255 0.19 13.20 -19.01
N ILE A 256 0.49 14.48 -19.19
CA ILE A 256 1.65 15.14 -18.59
C ILE A 256 1.18 16.19 -17.59
N VAL A 257 1.83 16.24 -16.46
CA VAL A 257 1.63 17.29 -15.47
C VAL A 257 2.91 18.10 -15.30
N ASN A 258 2.78 19.43 -15.36
CA ASN A 258 3.87 20.35 -15.09
C ASN A 258 3.92 20.70 -13.61
N LEU A 259 5.05 20.48 -12.97
CA LEU A 259 5.28 20.78 -11.54
C LEU A 259 5.60 22.27 -11.27
N LYS A 260 5.79 23.08 -12.33
CA LYS A 260 6.01 24.53 -12.19
C LYS A 260 4.71 25.20 -11.86
N GLY A 261 4.57 25.62 -10.59
CA GLY A 261 3.41 26.40 -10.12
C GLY A 261 2.93 26.05 -8.71
N LYS A 262 3.82 25.49 -7.89
CA LYS A 262 3.58 25.43 -6.43
C LYS A 262 4.37 26.52 -5.74
#